data_a0ff92421bcbf2a4f08f1b4965b4e918
#
_entry.id   a0ff92421bcbf2a4f08f1b4965b4e918
#
_cell.length_a   1.000
_cell.length_b   1.000
_cell.length_c   1.000
_cell.angle_alpha   90.00
_cell.angle_beta   90.00
_cell.angle_gamma   90.00
#
_symmetry.space_group_name_H-M   'P 1'
#
loop_
_entity.id
_entity.type
_entity.pdbx_description
1 polymer ?
#
loop_
_entity_poly.entity_id
_entity_poly.type
_entity_poly.pdbx_seq_one_letter_code
_entity_poly.pdbx_strand_id
1 'polypeptide(L)'
;MRYLICLLALVCSLHAAAQNDETVYRLELGGGVGMGLNLTDVDGKIGLAAAAVARFPLNPRMAVKAQFSYSQIKGATDGIKNFYPIDPSQPGSDRLHYEVSDGIYDLSALYELHFLPYGYVRDYKGYSRIVPYLQMGFGLTYGPAGKAFSANIPLGFGVKYKVAPRLNLGLDWLIHFSLSDKLDGLDAPLGIKSSGFRNKDHYSALTLTLTYDLNPRCPTCNRD
;
A
#
# COMPACT_ATOMS: atom_id res chain seq x y z
N MET A 1 -13.73 18.44 -12.67
CA MET A 1 -14.49 18.66 -11.44
C MET A 1 -15.85 17.92 -11.41
N ARG A 2 -16.70 17.97 -12.45
CA ARG A 2 -18.03 17.28 -12.44
C ARG A 2 -17.93 15.76 -12.18
N TYR A 3 -16.98 15.07 -12.81
CA TYR A 3 -16.83 13.62 -12.66
C TYR A 3 -16.28 13.20 -11.27
N LEU A 4 -15.49 14.06 -10.63
CA LEU A 4 -14.99 13.82 -9.27
C LEU A 4 -16.14 13.88 -8.24
N ILE A 5 -17.08 14.80 -8.42
CA ILE A 5 -18.26 14.94 -7.55
C ILE A 5 -19.18 13.73 -7.73
N CYS A 6 -19.36 13.25 -8.95
CA CYS A 6 -20.14 12.04 -9.21
C CYS A 6 -19.52 10.78 -8.61
N LEU A 7 -18.19 10.68 -8.62
CA LEU A 7 -17.46 9.57 -7.99
C LEU A 7 -17.61 9.61 -6.46
N LEU A 8 -17.48 10.79 -5.86
CA LEU A 8 -17.72 11.00 -4.42
C LEU A 8 -19.17 10.69 -4.03
N ALA A 9 -20.16 11.13 -4.82
CA ALA A 9 -21.57 10.86 -4.58
C ALA A 9 -21.90 9.36 -4.70
N LEU A 10 -21.25 8.64 -5.64
CA LEU A 10 -21.39 7.19 -5.78
C LEU A 10 -20.83 6.44 -4.56
N VAL A 11 -19.69 6.88 -4.01
CA VAL A 11 -19.10 6.34 -2.80
C VAL A 11 -19.99 6.61 -1.58
N CYS A 12 -20.59 7.80 -1.47
CA CYS A 12 -21.50 8.15 -0.38
C CYS A 12 -22.84 7.39 -0.43
N SER A 13 -23.36 7.07 -1.62
CA SER A 13 -24.64 6.33 -1.75
C SER A 13 -24.53 4.85 -1.36
N LEU A 14 -23.35 4.28 -1.31
CA LEU A 14 -23.11 2.91 -0.85
C LEU A 14 -23.22 2.73 0.67
N HIS A 15 -23.31 3.84 1.43
CA HIS A 15 -23.41 3.79 2.90
C HIS A 15 -24.81 3.40 3.42
N ALA A 16 -25.86 3.45 2.60
CA ALA A 16 -27.24 3.29 3.05
C ALA A 16 -27.74 1.84 3.17
N ALA A 17 -26.95 0.84 2.74
CA ALA A 17 -27.44 -0.53 2.58
C ALA A 17 -26.86 -1.56 3.57
N ALA A 18 -26.15 -1.15 4.61
CA ALA A 18 -25.43 -2.10 5.48
C ALA A 18 -25.90 -2.06 6.94
N GLN A 19 -27.16 -2.38 7.16
CA GLN A 19 -27.58 -2.89 8.48
C GLN A 19 -27.70 -4.39 8.36
N ASN A 20 -26.87 -5.17 9.16
CA ASN A 20 -27.30 -6.46 9.70
C ASN A 20 -26.19 -7.29 10.41
N ASP A 21 -26.43 -7.69 11.56
CA ASP A 21 -26.43 -8.81 12.51
C ASP A 21 -25.32 -9.89 12.47
N GLU A 22 -24.32 -9.83 11.64
CA GLU A 22 -23.14 -10.66 11.85
C GLU A 22 -22.23 -10.01 12.92
N THR A 23 -21.56 -10.82 13.73
CA THR A 23 -20.60 -10.33 14.73
C THR A 23 -19.51 -9.52 14.04
N VAL A 24 -19.76 -8.24 13.87
CA VAL A 24 -18.79 -7.33 13.29
C VAL A 24 -17.76 -7.00 14.35
N TYR A 25 -16.52 -7.29 14.07
CA TYR A 25 -15.41 -6.91 14.94
C TYR A 25 -15.04 -5.43 14.70
N ARG A 26 -14.57 -4.76 15.76
CA ARG A 26 -14.21 -3.32 15.65
C ARG A 26 -12.79 -3.10 15.17
N LEU A 27 -11.93 -4.08 15.38
CA LEU A 27 -10.51 -3.98 15.14
C LEU A 27 -9.97 -5.31 14.64
N GLU A 28 -9.12 -5.27 13.64
CA GLU A 28 -8.35 -6.39 13.12
C GLU A 28 -6.88 -6.00 13.16
N LEU A 29 -6.06 -6.77 13.87
CA LEU A 29 -4.63 -6.54 14.01
C LEU A 29 -3.83 -7.70 13.47
N GLY A 30 -2.71 -7.41 12.89
CA GLY A 30 -1.77 -8.42 12.42
C GLY A 30 -0.61 -7.84 11.64
N GLY A 31 0.02 -8.70 10.87
CA GLY A 31 1.15 -8.31 10.04
C GLY A 31 1.41 -9.34 8.95
N GLY A 32 2.40 -9.06 8.14
CA GLY A 32 2.75 -9.90 7.02
C GLY A 32 4.14 -9.64 6.49
N VAL A 33 4.52 -10.51 5.57
CA VAL A 33 5.81 -10.44 4.86
C VAL A 33 5.56 -10.63 3.37
N GLY A 34 6.52 -10.18 2.57
CA GLY A 34 6.36 -10.25 1.13
C GLY A 34 7.57 -9.75 0.37
N MET A 35 7.32 -9.26 -0.83
CA MET A 35 8.32 -8.79 -1.76
C MET A 35 8.08 -7.32 -2.10
N GLY A 36 9.16 -6.54 -2.11
CA GLY A 36 9.19 -5.17 -2.58
C GLY A 36 9.83 -5.07 -3.96
N LEU A 37 9.32 -4.17 -4.78
CA LEU A 37 9.85 -3.82 -6.09
C LEU A 37 10.07 -2.32 -6.17
N ASN A 38 11.26 -1.91 -6.57
CA ASN A 38 11.55 -0.54 -6.91
C ASN A 38 10.96 -0.18 -8.26
N LEU A 39 10.41 1.01 -8.34
CA LEU A 39 10.02 1.68 -9.57
C LEU A 39 10.71 3.06 -9.59
N THR A 40 12.02 3.05 -9.36
CA THR A 40 12.91 4.22 -9.29
C THR A 40 13.84 4.26 -10.51
N ASP A 41 14.76 5.20 -10.54
CA ASP A 41 15.72 5.41 -11.64
C ASP A 41 16.80 4.32 -11.76
N VAL A 42 16.88 3.40 -10.79
CA VAL A 42 17.80 2.26 -10.81
C VAL A 42 17.13 1.00 -11.36
N ASP A 43 17.91 0.09 -11.94
CA ASP A 43 17.41 -1.24 -12.34
C ASP A 43 17.03 -2.04 -11.08
N GLY A 44 15.72 -2.09 -10.84
CA GLY A 44 15.14 -2.58 -9.59
C GLY A 44 15.22 -4.09 -9.47
N LYS A 45 15.79 -4.56 -8.36
CA LYS A 45 15.79 -5.98 -7.96
C LYS A 45 14.72 -6.21 -6.90
N ILE A 46 14.20 -7.44 -6.82
CA ILE A 46 13.24 -7.84 -5.80
C ILE A 46 13.91 -7.75 -4.42
N GLY A 47 13.28 -6.98 -3.53
CA GLY A 47 13.64 -6.86 -2.13
C GLY A 47 12.64 -7.57 -1.20
N LEU A 48 12.95 -7.60 0.09
CA LEU A 48 12.02 -8.07 1.11
C LEU A 48 11.03 -6.95 1.49
N ALA A 49 9.80 -7.32 1.81
CA ALA A 49 8.82 -6.42 2.38
C ALA A 49 8.20 -7.02 3.64
N ALA A 50 7.80 -6.16 4.59
CA ALA A 50 7.06 -6.53 5.78
C ALA A 50 6.03 -5.43 6.10
N ALA A 51 4.93 -5.82 6.72
CA ALA A 51 3.88 -4.87 7.10
C ALA A 51 3.26 -5.24 8.45
N ALA A 52 2.95 -4.23 9.25
CA ALA A 52 2.06 -4.31 10.40
C ALA A 52 0.75 -3.59 10.03
N VAL A 53 -0.38 -4.21 10.33
CA VAL A 53 -1.70 -3.77 9.87
C VAL A 53 -2.65 -3.65 11.05
N ALA A 54 -3.33 -2.51 11.13
CA ALA A 54 -4.49 -2.29 11.99
C ALA A 54 -5.66 -1.90 11.09
N ARG A 55 -6.69 -2.74 11.03
CA ARG A 55 -7.86 -2.52 10.19
C ARG A 55 -9.09 -2.30 11.04
N PHE A 56 -9.87 -1.28 10.70
CA PHE A 56 -11.11 -0.89 11.34
C PHE A 56 -12.27 -1.14 10.38
N PRO A 57 -12.95 -2.29 10.47
CA PRO A 57 -14.12 -2.57 9.64
C PRO A 57 -15.24 -1.58 9.95
N LEU A 58 -15.68 -0.84 8.95
CA LEU A 58 -16.82 0.07 9.05
C LEU A 58 -18.12 -0.70 8.83
N ASN A 59 -18.10 -1.56 7.83
CA ASN A 59 -19.17 -2.49 7.47
C ASN A 59 -18.58 -3.69 6.69
N PRO A 60 -19.37 -4.70 6.29
CA PRO A 60 -18.86 -5.87 5.57
C PRO A 60 -18.18 -5.57 4.23
N ARG A 61 -18.40 -4.38 3.66
CA ARG A 61 -17.84 -3.96 2.36
C ARG A 61 -16.79 -2.87 2.45
N MET A 62 -16.58 -2.29 3.64
CA MET A 62 -15.72 -1.12 3.78
C MET A 62 -14.89 -1.22 5.05
N ALA A 63 -13.63 -0.85 4.95
CA ALA A 63 -12.73 -0.75 6.11
C ALA A 63 -11.77 0.45 5.95
N VAL A 64 -11.29 0.95 7.08
CA VAL A 64 -10.11 1.83 7.13
C VAL A 64 -8.97 1.01 7.68
N LYS A 65 -7.82 1.07 7.00
CA LYS A 65 -6.61 0.35 7.37
C LYS A 65 -5.48 1.34 7.65
N ALA A 66 -4.87 1.25 8.82
CA ALA A 66 -3.57 1.84 9.10
C ALA A 66 -2.51 0.76 8.87
N GLN A 67 -1.49 1.09 8.10
CA GLN A 67 -0.41 0.17 7.77
C GLN A 67 0.94 0.84 8.00
N PHE A 68 1.80 0.20 8.77
CA PHE A 68 3.22 0.50 8.82
C PHE A 68 3.95 -0.56 8.01
N SER A 69 4.73 -0.16 7.02
CA SER A 69 5.44 -1.09 6.16
C SER A 69 6.91 -0.75 6.01
N TYR A 70 7.69 -1.79 5.79
CA TYR A 70 9.07 -1.76 5.38
C TYR A 70 9.18 -2.43 4.03
N SER A 71 9.88 -1.80 3.09
CA SER A 71 10.17 -2.37 1.78
C SER A 71 11.64 -2.14 1.45
N GLN A 72 12.36 -3.20 1.18
CA GLN A 72 13.76 -3.10 0.79
C GLN A 72 13.87 -2.67 -0.67
N ILE A 73 14.58 -1.57 -0.91
CA ILE A 73 15.00 -1.12 -2.23
C ILE A 73 16.34 -1.77 -2.56
N LYS A 74 16.37 -2.49 -3.67
CA LYS A 74 17.60 -3.01 -4.25
C LYS A 74 17.67 -2.62 -5.71
N GLY A 75 18.81 -2.11 -6.16
CA GLY A 75 19.00 -1.78 -7.56
C GLY A 75 20.43 -1.34 -7.83
N ALA A 76 20.79 -1.33 -9.11
CA ALA A 76 22.08 -0.87 -9.57
C ALA A 76 21.91 -0.14 -10.91
N THR A 77 22.87 0.71 -11.25
CA THR A 77 22.87 1.47 -12.51
C THR A 77 23.50 0.71 -13.67
N ASP A 78 24.10 -0.45 -13.43
CA ASP A 78 24.86 -1.22 -14.42
C ASP A 78 24.07 -1.68 -15.64
N GLY A 79 22.75 -1.96 -15.47
CA GLY A 79 21.87 -2.39 -16.54
C GLY A 79 21.41 -1.26 -17.47
N ILE A 80 21.58 0.01 -17.10
CA ILE A 80 20.98 1.16 -17.78
C ILE A 80 22.02 1.88 -18.64
N LYS A 81 22.13 1.47 -19.89
CA LYS A 81 23.22 1.91 -20.80
C LYS A 81 23.18 3.39 -21.23
N ASN A 82 22.07 4.09 -21.12
CA ASN A 82 21.89 5.41 -21.75
C ASN A 82 21.45 6.53 -20.82
N PHE A 83 21.30 6.28 -19.52
CA PHE A 83 20.54 7.18 -18.64
C PHE A 83 21.37 7.98 -17.62
N TYR A 84 22.64 7.60 -17.38
CA TYR A 84 23.44 8.26 -16.35
C TYR A 84 24.54 9.12 -16.94
N PRO A 85 24.76 10.33 -16.39
CA PRO A 85 25.85 11.18 -16.84
C PRO A 85 27.20 10.50 -16.61
N ILE A 86 28.14 10.74 -17.51
CA ILE A 86 29.57 10.47 -17.27
C ILE A 86 29.94 11.22 -16.00
N ASP A 87 30.70 10.58 -15.09
CA ASP A 87 31.18 11.21 -13.88
C ASP A 87 31.98 12.48 -14.23
N PRO A 88 31.49 13.69 -13.89
CA PRO A 88 32.17 14.93 -14.26
C PRO A 88 33.52 15.11 -13.56
N SER A 89 33.81 14.32 -12.52
CA SER A 89 35.11 14.35 -11.81
C SER A 89 36.21 13.57 -12.52
N GLN A 90 35.85 12.73 -13.50
CA GLN A 90 36.80 11.90 -14.25
C GLN A 90 36.53 12.01 -15.77
N PRO A 91 37.10 13.00 -16.46
CA PRO A 91 36.95 13.15 -17.91
C PRO A 91 37.42 11.88 -18.64
N GLY A 92 36.51 11.24 -19.41
CA GLY A 92 36.77 9.99 -20.09
C GLY A 92 36.50 8.73 -19.27
N SER A 93 35.97 8.87 -18.05
CA SER A 93 35.53 7.75 -17.24
C SER A 93 34.22 7.17 -17.74
N ASP A 94 34.02 5.90 -17.39
CA ASP A 94 32.76 5.19 -17.60
C ASP A 94 31.63 5.83 -16.78
N ARG A 95 30.42 5.40 -17.05
CA ARG A 95 29.17 5.89 -16.43
C ARG A 95 29.20 5.77 -14.92
N LEU A 96 28.44 6.64 -14.26
CA LEU A 96 28.26 6.56 -12.81
C LEU A 96 27.77 5.18 -12.40
N HIS A 97 28.60 4.47 -11.62
CA HIS A 97 28.24 3.21 -11.01
C HIS A 97 27.65 3.48 -9.62
N TYR A 98 26.38 3.17 -9.45
CA TYR A 98 25.69 3.33 -8.18
C TYR A 98 24.89 2.07 -7.86
N GLU A 99 25.04 1.57 -6.65
CA GLU A 99 24.27 0.45 -6.13
C GLU A 99 23.55 0.87 -4.85
N VAL A 100 22.24 0.65 -4.81
CA VAL A 100 21.43 0.88 -3.62
C VAL A 100 20.96 -0.45 -3.05
N SER A 101 21.09 -0.58 -1.72
CA SER A 101 20.52 -1.69 -0.95
C SER A 101 20.12 -1.17 0.42
N ASP A 102 18.98 -0.50 0.46
CA ASP A 102 18.46 0.14 1.67
C ASP A 102 16.96 -0.16 1.85
N GLY A 103 16.36 0.31 2.92
CA GLY A 103 14.96 0.10 3.23
C GLY A 103 14.15 1.39 3.17
N ILE A 104 12.93 1.30 2.67
CA ILE A 104 11.92 2.35 2.79
C ILE A 104 10.97 2.00 3.93
N TYR A 105 10.67 2.99 4.77
CA TYR A 105 9.66 2.91 5.82
C TYR A 105 8.46 3.76 5.41
N ASP A 106 7.27 3.21 5.55
CA ASP A 106 6.02 3.88 5.18
C ASP A 106 4.97 3.73 6.27
N LEU A 107 4.26 4.81 6.53
CA LEU A 107 3.07 4.83 7.36
C LEU A 107 1.91 5.34 6.53
N SER A 108 0.94 4.48 6.25
CA SER A 108 -0.20 4.77 5.39
C SER A 108 -1.52 4.59 6.10
N ALA A 109 -2.48 5.45 5.76
CA ALA A 109 -3.89 5.30 6.06
C ALA A 109 -4.64 5.02 4.74
N LEU A 110 -5.31 3.87 4.68
CA LEU A 110 -5.95 3.35 3.48
C LEU A 110 -7.45 3.16 3.71
N TYR A 111 -8.22 3.42 2.69
CA TYR A 111 -9.61 3.03 2.61
C TYR A 111 -9.73 1.78 1.74
N GLU A 112 -10.40 0.76 2.24
CA GLU A 112 -10.65 -0.50 1.54
C GLU A 112 -12.10 -0.60 1.12
N LEU A 113 -12.33 -0.96 -0.15
CA LEU A 113 -13.63 -1.25 -0.73
C LEU A 113 -13.70 -2.71 -1.17
N HIS A 114 -14.46 -3.51 -0.45
CA HIS A 114 -14.66 -4.91 -0.73
C HIS A 114 -15.75 -5.09 -1.78
N PHE A 115 -15.52 -5.90 -2.80
CA PHE A 115 -16.50 -6.17 -3.85
C PHE A 115 -17.69 -7.00 -3.37
N LEU A 116 -17.45 -7.85 -2.38
CA LEU A 116 -18.48 -8.71 -1.76
C LEU A 116 -18.51 -8.46 -0.25
N PRO A 117 -19.65 -8.71 0.42
CA PRO A 117 -19.71 -8.66 1.87
C PRO A 117 -18.78 -9.71 2.48
N TYR A 118 -17.85 -9.25 3.32
CA TYR A 118 -16.85 -10.09 3.95
C TYR A 118 -17.38 -10.71 5.24
N GLY A 119 -17.37 -12.02 5.34
CA GLY A 119 -17.80 -12.73 6.54
C GLY A 119 -17.48 -14.22 6.54
N TYR A 120 -17.62 -14.86 7.72
CA TYR A 120 -17.32 -16.29 7.90
C TYR A 120 -18.50 -17.18 7.52
N VAL A 121 -19.71 -16.80 7.94
CA VAL A 121 -20.91 -17.60 7.76
C VAL A 121 -21.52 -17.29 6.40
N ARG A 122 -21.70 -18.31 5.57
CA ARG A 122 -22.53 -18.20 4.36
C ARG A 122 -23.99 -18.22 4.79
N ASP A 123 -24.53 -17.04 4.97
CA ASP A 123 -25.94 -16.86 5.28
C ASP A 123 -26.70 -16.36 4.03
N TYR A 124 -28.03 -16.31 4.08
CA TYR A 124 -28.91 -15.71 3.04
C TYR A 124 -28.52 -14.26 2.72
N LYS A 125 -27.73 -13.59 3.56
CA LYS A 125 -27.17 -12.24 3.39
C LYS A 125 -26.01 -12.15 2.40
N GLY A 126 -25.55 -13.27 1.83
CA GLY A 126 -24.56 -13.29 0.77
C GLY A 126 -23.11 -13.04 1.21
N TYR A 127 -22.76 -13.28 2.47
CA TYR A 127 -21.38 -13.20 2.95
C TYR A 127 -20.45 -14.15 2.21
N SER A 128 -19.25 -13.67 1.90
CA SER A 128 -18.21 -14.45 1.26
C SER A 128 -16.95 -14.50 2.12
N ARG A 129 -16.34 -15.70 2.19
CA ARG A 129 -15.07 -15.90 2.86
C ARG A 129 -13.89 -15.37 2.07
N ILE A 130 -14.00 -15.37 0.73
CA ILE A 130 -12.98 -14.84 -0.17
C ILE A 130 -13.54 -13.58 -0.80
N VAL A 131 -12.86 -12.47 -0.58
CA VAL A 131 -13.32 -11.17 -1.07
C VAL A 131 -12.15 -10.38 -1.64
N PRO A 132 -12.17 -10.10 -2.95
CA PRO A 132 -11.28 -9.11 -3.53
C PRO A 132 -11.71 -7.70 -3.13
N TYR A 133 -10.73 -6.80 -3.03
CA TYR A 133 -10.97 -5.41 -2.65
C TYR A 133 -9.98 -4.46 -3.32
N LEU A 134 -10.40 -3.23 -3.48
CA LEU A 134 -9.55 -2.11 -3.84
C LEU A 134 -9.17 -1.34 -2.58
N GLN A 135 -8.00 -0.73 -2.61
CA GLN A 135 -7.52 0.11 -1.52
C GLN A 135 -6.79 1.33 -2.06
N MET A 136 -7.03 2.46 -1.41
CA MET A 136 -6.38 3.73 -1.73
C MET A 136 -6.28 4.59 -0.47
N GLY A 137 -5.31 5.49 -0.45
CA GLY A 137 -5.15 6.34 0.73
C GLY A 137 -4.04 7.37 0.62
N PHE A 138 -3.51 7.72 1.77
CA PHE A 138 -2.40 8.65 1.91
C PHE A 138 -1.36 8.04 2.84
N GLY A 139 -0.10 8.31 2.56
CA GLY A 139 1.01 7.81 3.36
C GLY A 139 2.15 8.82 3.46
N LEU A 140 3.03 8.53 4.40
CA LEU A 140 4.28 9.21 4.62
C LEU A 140 5.40 8.18 4.51
N THR A 141 6.33 8.42 3.62
CA THR A 141 7.48 7.55 3.34
C THR A 141 8.76 8.20 3.82
N TYR A 142 9.63 7.39 4.40
CA TYR A 142 11.01 7.76 4.73
C TYR A 142 11.99 6.82 4.04
N GLY A 143 12.88 7.39 3.22
CA GLY A 143 13.99 6.69 2.56
C GLY A 143 15.32 7.07 3.18
N PRO A 144 15.97 6.17 3.96
CA PRO A 144 17.27 6.44 4.58
C PRO A 144 18.39 6.67 3.57
N ALA A 145 18.37 6.01 2.41
CA ALA A 145 19.38 6.17 1.35
C ALA A 145 19.56 7.64 0.95
N GLY A 146 18.45 8.33 0.67
CA GLY A 146 18.46 9.77 0.37
C GLY A 146 18.19 10.67 1.57
N LYS A 147 18.00 10.12 2.78
CA LYS A 147 17.54 10.84 3.98
C LYS A 147 16.30 11.70 3.69
N ALA A 148 15.40 11.17 2.86
CA ALA A 148 14.27 11.90 2.31
C ALA A 148 12.96 11.47 2.96
N PHE A 149 12.17 12.48 3.34
CA PHE A 149 10.76 12.32 3.71
C PHE A 149 9.88 12.70 2.53
N SER A 150 8.85 11.91 2.28
CA SER A 150 7.89 12.18 1.21
C SER A 150 6.47 11.81 1.61
N ALA A 151 5.51 12.60 1.16
CA ALA A 151 4.14 12.13 1.08
C ALA A 151 3.98 11.17 -0.12
N ASN A 152 3.09 10.20 0.01
CA ASN A 152 2.75 9.29 -1.07
C ASN A 152 1.24 9.03 -1.13
N ILE A 153 0.79 8.55 -2.28
CA ILE A 153 -0.56 8.06 -2.50
C ILE A 153 -0.46 6.57 -2.78
N PRO A 154 -0.74 5.71 -1.78
CA PRO A 154 -0.83 4.27 -2.00
C PRO A 154 -2.14 3.94 -2.73
N LEU A 155 -2.02 3.12 -3.77
CA LEU A 155 -3.13 2.57 -4.53
C LEU A 155 -2.86 1.09 -4.78
N GLY A 156 -3.89 0.25 -4.66
CA GLY A 156 -3.72 -1.16 -4.93
C GLY A 156 -4.97 -1.99 -4.80
N PHE A 157 -4.76 -3.27 -4.90
CA PHE A 157 -5.82 -4.25 -4.71
C PHE A 157 -5.32 -5.39 -3.82
N GLY A 158 -6.28 -6.13 -3.27
CA GLY A 158 -5.99 -7.30 -2.47
C GLY A 158 -7.11 -8.33 -2.53
N VAL A 159 -6.80 -9.48 -1.98
CA VAL A 159 -7.77 -10.54 -1.75
C VAL A 159 -7.69 -10.93 -0.29
N LYS A 160 -8.83 -11.00 0.37
CA LYS A 160 -8.95 -11.37 1.78
C LYS A 160 -9.68 -12.68 1.90
N TYR A 161 -9.15 -13.58 2.72
CA TYR A 161 -9.73 -14.89 3.00
C TYR A 161 -9.97 -15.07 4.51
N LYS A 162 -11.21 -15.37 4.87
CA LYS A 162 -11.60 -15.68 6.25
C LYS A 162 -11.29 -17.13 6.56
N VAL A 163 -10.15 -17.38 7.18
CA VAL A 163 -9.67 -18.73 7.52
C VAL A 163 -10.52 -19.33 8.64
N ALA A 164 -10.79 -18.54 9.69
CA ALA A 164 -11.58 -18.90 10.85
C ALA A 164 -12.44 -17.71 11.30
N PRO A 165 -13.37 -17.84 12.25
CA PRO A 165 -14.24 -16.75 12.68
C PRO A 165 -13.52 -15.46 13.04
N ARG A 166 -12.28 -15.56 13.52
CA ARG A 166 -11.45 -14.40 13.92
C ARG A 166 -10.12 -14.31 13.18
N LEU A 167 -9.83 -15.23 12.26
CA LEU A 167 -8.54 -15.30 11.58
C LEU A 167 -8.70 -14.99 10.11
N ASN A 168 -7.94 -14.01 9.63
CA ASN A 168 -7.98 -13.53 8.26
C ASN A 168 -6.59 -13.68 7.62
N LEU A 169 -6.58 -14.15 6.39
CA LEU A 169 -5.42 -14.15 5.51
C LEU A 169 -5.66 -13.12 4.42
N GLY A 170 -4.70 -12.26 4.15
CA GLY A 170 -4.77 -11.24 3.11
C GLY A 170 -3.57 -11.34 2.16
N LEU A 171 -3.81 -11.15 0.88
CA LEU A 171 -2.79 -10.90 -0.11
C LEU A 171 -3.01 -9.49 -0.65
N ASP A 172 -2.06 -8.60 -0.37
CA ASP A 172 -2.12 -7.17 -0.71
C ASP A 172 -1.06 -6.82 -1.73
N TRP A 173 -1.45 -6.17 -2.82
CA TRP A 173 -0.52 -5.52 -3.72
C TRP A 173 -0.76 -4.02 -3.71
N LEU A 174 0.21 -3.26 -3.24
CA LEU A 174 0.20 -1.81 -3.15
C LEU A 174 1.30 -1.21 -4.01
N ILE A 175 0.96 -0.13 -4.70
CA ILE A 175 1.90 0.76 -5.39
C ILE A 175 1.83 2.10 -4.68
N HIS A 176 2.97 2.61 -4.25
CA HIS A 176 3.10 3.88 -3.57
C HIS A 176 3.63 4.93 -4.54
N PHE A 177 2.77 5.86 -4.90
CA PHE A 177 3.12 7.00 -5.75
C PHE A 177 3.70 8.10 -4.87
N SER A 178 5.03 8.14 -4.76
CA SER A 178 5.76 9.12 -3.96
C SER A 178 5.86 10.47 -4.68
N LEU A 179 5.99 11.54 -3.90
CA LEU A 179 6.26 12.88 -4.38
C LEU A 179 7.77 13.23 -4.34
N SER A 180 8.62 12.36 -3.82
CA SER A 180 10.07 12.54 -3.75
C SER A 180 10.79 11.85 -4.91
N ASP A 181 11.94 12.39 -5.25
CA ASP A 181 12.91 11.94 -6.26
C ASP A 181 14.26 11.63 -5.61
N LYS A 182 14.24 11.30 -4.32
CA LYS A 182 15.45 11.10 -3.51
C LYS A 182 15.34 9.88 -2.59
N LEU A 183 14.36 9.03 -2.80
CA LEU A 183 14.15 7.88 -1.90
C LEU A 183 15.22 6.82 -2.08
N ASP A 184 15.76 6.69 -3.31
CA ASP A 184 16.85 5.79 -3.64
C ASP A 184 18.25 6.38 -3.39
N GLY A 185 18.33 7.67 -3.03
CA GLY A 185 19.59 8.38 -2.78
C GLY A 185 20.22 9.04 -4.00
N LEU A 186 19.61 8.93 -5.19
CA LEU A 186 19.99 9.66 -6.39
C LEU A 186 19.21 10.98 -6.49
N ASP A 187 19.88 12.05 -6.86
CA ASP A 187 19.26 13.36 -7.05
C ASP A 187 19.22 13.67 -8.56
N ALA A 188 18.02 13.64 -9.14
CA ALA A 188 17.72 14.04 -10.51
C ALA A 188 18.80 13.65 -11.54
N PRO A 189 18.98 12.38 -11.89
CA PRO A 189 19.98 11.98 -12.87
C PRO A 189 19.74 12.73 -14.19
N LEU A 190 20.82 13.23 -14.81
CA LEU A 190 20.81 14.02 -16.06
C LEU A 190 20.17 15.41 -15.95
N GLY A 191 19.93 15.97 -14.76
CA GLY A 191 19.32 17.29 -14.60
C GLY A 191 17.87 17.36 -15.10
N ILE A 192 17.20 16.21 -15.27
CA ILE A 192 15.80 16.14 -15.64
C ILE A 192 14.96 16.59 -14.44
N LYS A 193 14.33 17.77 -14.56
CA LYS A 193 13.48 18.30 -13.50
C LYS A 193 12.24 17.43 -13.33
N SER A 194 12.04 16.94 -12.13
CA SER A 194 10.83 16.24 -11.75
C SER A 194 9.68 17.24 -11.50
N SER A 195 8.46 16.88 -11.90
CA SER A 195 7.27 17.72 -11.70
C SER A 195 6.06 16.86 -11.39
N GLY A 196 5.38 17.15 -10.28
CA GLY A 196 4.23 16.36 -9.82
C GLY A 196 4.60 14.91 -9.54
N PHE A 197 3.99 13.97 -10.24
CA PHE A 197 4.29 12.53 -10.16
C PHE A 197 5.23 12.02 -11.27
N ARG A 198 5.74 12.91 -12.14
CA ARG A 198 6.66 12.52 -13.21
C ARG A 198 8.09 12.51 -12.69
N ASN A 199 8.84 11.48 -13.05
CA ASN A 199 10.23 11.26 -12.61
C ASN A 199 10.34 11.32 -11.08
N LYS A 200 9.56 10.48 -10.40
CA LYS A 200 9.56 10.32 -8.94
C LYS A 200 9.80 8.87 -8.60
N ASP A 201 10.40 8.67 -7.43
CA ASP A 201 10.65 7.34 -6.90
C ASP A 201 9.34 6.71 -6.43
N HIS A 202 8.87 5.75 -7.18
CA HIS A 202 7.75 4.93 -6.81
C HIS A 202 8.23 3.57 -6.32
N TYR A 203 7.45 2.92 -5.51
CA TYR A 203 7.74 1.55 -5.09
C TYR A 203 6.46 0.74 -4.95
N SER A 204 6.60 -0.56 -5.05
CA SER A 204 5.50 -1.49 -4.98
C SER A 204 5.83 -2.59 -3.98
N ALA A 205 4.83 -3.10 -3.28
CA ALA A 205 4.96 -4.22 -2.36
C ALA A 205 3.81 -5.21 -2.54
N LEU A 206 4.16 -6.48 -2.64
CA LEU A 206 3.22 -7.60 -2.58
C LEU A 206 3.42 -8.30 -1.22
N THR A 207 2.43 -8.25 -0.35
CA THR A 207 2.51 -8.78 1.02
C THR A 207 1.42 -9.80 1.31
N LEU A 208 1.81 -10.90 1.95
CA LEU A 208 0.89 -11.86 2.54
C LEU A 208 0.74 -11.54 4.02
N THR A 209 -0.46 -11.22 4.45
CA THR A 209 -0.79 -10.76 5.81
C THR A 209 -1.65 -11.77 6.54
N LEU A 210 -1.38 -11.96 7.83
CA LEU A 210 -2.22 -12.72 8.76
C LEU A 210 -2.71 -11.77 9.84
N THR A 211 -4.03 -11.70 10.02
CA THR A 211 -4.65 -10.76 10.96
C THR A 211 -5.70 -11.44 11.81
N TYR A 212 -5.89 -10.93 13.01
CA TYR A 212 -6.83 -11.44 14.00
C TYR A 212 -7.86 -10.37 14.41
N ASP A 213 -9.15 -10.78 14.44
CA ASP A 213 -10.26 -9.89 14.77
C ASP A 213 -10.42 -9.76 16.29
N LEU A 214 -10.49 -8.52 16.74
CA LEU A 214 -10.61 -8.10 18.13
C LEU A 214 -11.89 -7.30 18.36
N ASN A 215 -12.33 -7.23 19.62
CA ASN A 215 -13.46 -6.42 20.06
C ASN A 215 -14.75 -6.67 19.26
N PRO A 216 -15.44 -7.81 19.49
CA PRO A 216 -16.71 -8.06 18.84
C PRO A 216 -17.73 -6.98 19.21
N ARG A 217 -18.47 -6.47 18.22
CA ARG A 217 -19.66 -5.65 18.48
C ARG A 217 -20.76 -6.56 18.96
N CYS A 218 -21.39 -6.21 20.05
CA CYS A 218 -22.60 -6.88 20.52
C CYS A 218 -23.78 -6.45 19.61
N PRO A 219 -24.41 -7.35 18.83
CA PRO A 219 -25.51 -6.96 17.95
C PRO A 219 -26.81 -6.65 18.71
N THR A 220 -26.91 -7.08 19.97
CA THR A 220 -28.13 -6.94 20.79
C THR A 220 -27.97 -6.01 21.98
N CYS A 221 -26.78 -5.42 22.20
CA CYS A 221 -26.58 -4.47 23.27
C CYS A 221 -27.26 -3.16 22.91
N ASN A 222 -28.39 -2.86 23.58
CA ASN A 222 -29.05 -1.56 23.50
C ASN A 222 -28.05 -0.49 23.97
N ARG A 223 -27.84 0.52 23.18
CA ARG A 223 -27.12 1.72 23.61
C ARG A 223 -28.15 2.67 24.21
N ASP A 224 -28.17 2.73 25.52
CA ASP A 224 -28.70 3.89 26.22
C ASP A 224 -27.71 5.06 26.09
#